data_0731f3836f1550015e2531937e42b997
#
_entry.id   0731f3836f1550015e2531937e42b997
#
_cell.length_a   1.000
_cell.length_b   1.000
_cell.length_c   1.000
_cell.angle_alpha   90.00
_cell.angle_beta   90.00
_cell.angle_gamma   90.00
#
_symmetry.space_group_name_H-M   'P 1'
#
loop_
_entity.id
_entity.type
_entity.pdbx_description
1 polymer ?
#
loop_
_entity_poly.entity_id
_entity_poly.type
_entity_poly.pdbx_seq_one_letter_code
_entity_poly.pdbx_strand_id
1 'polypeptide(L)'
;KQHEAIKAEGEKERMRANLLRAVSHDLRTPLTTIYGSSTTLLENSHAMTEEQKTKIINGIKEDSDWLVRMVENLLSITRIDSGQVKIIKTPMILDELIDSVILKFKKRYPSQKVMLELPDEVVMIPMDAILIEQVIVNILENAVQHAQGMTALTLRVFTLGNKAIFEIADNGCGIDPKY
;
A
#
# COMPACT_ATOMS: atom_id res chain seq x y z
N LYS A 1 37.25 0.55 -6.82
CA LYS A 1 36.53 0.80 -5.55
C LYS A 1 36.03 2.26 -5.43
N GLN A 2 36.86 3.30 -5.60
CA GLN A 2 36.45 4.70 -5.49
C GLN A 2 35.49 5.12 -6.64
N HIS A 3 35.73 4.64 -7.85
CA HIS A 3 34.89 4.90 -9.03
C HIS A 3 33.53 4.21 -8.96
N GLU A 4 33.49 3.01 -8.38
CA GLU A 4 32.25 2.26 -8.14
C GLU A 4 31.38 2.91 -7.05
N ALA A 5 32.00 3.45 -6.00
CA ALA A 5 31.29 4.20 -4.96
C ALA A 5 30.66 5.50 -5.50
N ILE A 6 31.38 6.27 -6.33
CA ILE A 6 30.87 7.48 -6.97
C ILE A 6 29.73 7.15 -7.93
N LYS A 7 29.83 6.05 -8.68
CA LYS A 7 28.78 5.61 -9.59
C LYS A 7 27.51 5.19 -8.84
N ALA A 8 27.65 4.43 -7.76
CA ALA A 8 26.54 4.01 -6.90
C ALA A 8 25.83 5.21 -6.23
N GLU A 9 26.61 6.21 -5.78
CA GLU A 9 26.08 7.47 -5.23
C GLU A 9 25.29 8.25 -6.29
N GLY A 10 25.83 8.37 -7.51
CA GLY A 10 25.14 9.04 -8.63
C GLY A 10 23.87 8.33 -9.08
N GLU A 11 23.84 6.99 -9.06
CA GLU A 11 22.64 6.20 -9.37
C GLU A 11 21.56 6.38 -8.28
N LYS A 12 21.96 6.43 -7.01
CA LYS A 12 21.08 6.69 -5.87
C LYS A 12 20.44 8.08 -5.95
N GLU A 13 21.21 9.11 -6.27
CA GLU A 13 20.73 10.47 -6.45
C GLU A 13 19.74 10.58 -7.63
N ARG A 14 20.04 9.92 -8.77
CA ARG A 14 19.13 9.87 -9.91
C ARG A 14 17.84 9.16 -9.59
N MET A 15 17.90 8.04 -8.88
CA MET A 15 16.71 7.30 -8.42
C MET A 15 15.85 8.16 -7.49
N ARG A 16 16.48 8.88 -6.56
CA ARG A 16 15.81 9.79 -5.63
C ARG A 16 15.10 10.93 -6.37
N ALA A 17 15.77 11.55 -7.34
CA ALA A 17 15.19 12.62 -8.17
C ALA A 17 14.00 12.11 -9.03
N ASN A 18 14.11 10.92 -9.60
CA ASN A 18 13.04 10.30 -10.37
C ASN A 18 11.84 9.95 -9.49
N LEU A 19 12.09 9.40 -8.29
CA LEU A 19 11.05 9.10 -7.30
C LEU A 19 10.29 10.37 -6.90
N LEU A 20 11.00 11.45 -6.56
CA LEU A 20 10.38 12.72 -6.19
C LEU A 20 9.54 13.33 -7.33
N ARG A 21 9.99 13.17 -8.58
CA ARG A 21 9.24 13.62 -9.75
C ARG A 21 7.97 12.81 -9.95
N ALA A 22 8.05 11.49 -9.86
CA ALA A 22 6.90 10.59 -9.96
C ALA A 22 5.89 10.88 -8.85
N VAL A 23 6.34 10.95 -7.60
CA VAL A 23 5.51 11.30 -6.44
C VAL A 23 4.82 12.65 -6.63
N SER A 24 5.54 13.68 -7.08
CA SER A 24 4.97 15.01 -7.32
C SER A 24 3.89 15.01 -8.39
N HIS A 25 4.08 14.20 -9.44
CA HIS A 25 3.07 14.03 -10.49
C HIS A 25 1.82 13.33 -9.93
N ASP A 26 2.02 12.23 -9.22
CA ASP A 26 0.93 11.40 -8.70
C ASP A 26 0.13 12.07 -7.58
N LEU A 27 0.77 12.94 -6.78
CA LEU A 27 0.07 13.79 -5.81
C LEU A 27 -0.78 14.89 -6.46
N ARG A 28 -0.34 15.42 -7.61
CA ARG A 28 -1.04 16.52 -8.28
C ARG A 28 -2.42 16.13 -8.78
N THR A 29 -2.58 14.92 -9.30
CA THR A 29 -3.84 14.45 -9.89
C THR A 29 -4.98 14.47 -8.88
N PRO A 30 -4.92 13.76 -7.73
CA PRO A 30 -5.98 13.79 -6.73
C PRO A 30 -6.18 15.17 -6.12
N LEU A 31 -5.11 15.96 -5.92
CA LEU A 31 -5.24 17.34 -5.45
C LEU A 31 -6.05 18.21 -6.41
N THR A 32 -5.82 18.07 -7.72
CA THR A 32 -6.58 18.80 -8.74
C THR A 32 -8.04 18.36 -8.76
N THR A 33 -8.31 17.05 -8.60
CA THR A 33 -9.68 16.52 -8.53
C THR A 33 -10.41 17.03 -7.29
N ILE A 34 -9.76 16.98 -6.12
CA ILE A 34 -10.32 17.52 -4.86
C ILE A 34 -10.64 19.00 -5.00
N TYR A 35 -9.71 19.78 -5.54
CA TYR A 35 -9.90 21.22 -5.75
C TYR A 35 -11.08 21.50 -6.69
N GLY A 36 -11.11 20.86 -7.87
CA GLY A 36 -12.19 21.02 -8.84
C GLY A 36 -13.55 20.59 -8.31
N SER A 37 -13.60 19.44 -7.61
CA SER A 37 -14.81 18.94 -6.97
C SER A 37 -15.34 19.89 -5.87
N SER A 38 -14.43 20.43 -5.07
CA SER A 38 -14.78 21.40 -4.02
C SER A 38 -15.29 22.70 -4.61
N THR A 39 -14.65 23.22 -5.67
CA THR A 39 -15.10 24.42 -6.41
C THR A 39 -16.48 24.20 -6.99
N THR A 40 -16.70 23.05 -7.62
CA THR A 40 -18.01 22.68 -8.19
C THR A 40 -19.12 22.66 -7.15
N LEU A 41 -18.84 22.10 -5.95
CA LEU A 41 -19.80 22.12 -4.84
C LEU A 41 -20.09 23.55 -4.35
N LEU A 42 -19.08 24.40 -4.24
CA LEU A 42 -19.26 25.77 -3.77
C LEU A 42 -20.07 26.62 -4.75
N GLU A 43 -19.81 26.49 -6.04
CA GLU A 43 -20.42 27.34 -7.07
C GLU A 43 -21.80 26.83 -7.49
N ASN A 44 -22.02 25.51 -7.54
CA ASN A 44 -23.18 24.93 -8.18
C ASN A 44 -24.08 24.10 -7.22
N SER A 45 -23.86 24.13 -5.91
CA SER A 45 -24.61 23.29 -4.95
C SER A 45 -26.12 23.52 -4.99
N HIS A 46 -26.56 24.71 -5.39
CA HIS A 46 -27.99 25.03 -5.49
C HIS A 46 -28.69 24.30 -6.66
N ALA A 47 -27.95 23.96 -7.71
CA ALA A 47 -28.45 23.25 -8.89
C ALA A 47 -28.29 21.73 -8.81
N MET A 48 -27.64 21.21 -7.76
CA MET A 48 -27.34 19.78 -7.60
C MET A 48 -28.34 19.06 -6.72
N THR A 49 -28.62 17.81 -7.09
CA THR A 49 -29.36 16.88 -6.21
C THR A 49 -28.46 16.43 -5.03
N GLU A 50 -29.07 15.99 -3.93
CA GLU A 50 -28.33 15.46 -2.77
C GLU A 50 -27.51 14.23 -3.14
N GLU A 51 -27.96 13.42 -4.09
CA GLU A 51 -27.21 12.28 -4.61
C GLU A 51 -25.94 12.73 -5.35
N GLN A 52 -26.02 13.76 -6.19
CA GLN A 52 -24.88 14.34 -6.89
C GLN A 52 -23.85 14.94 -5.90
N LYS A 53 -24.33 15.66 -4.88
CA LYS A 53 -23.46 16.22 -3.82
C LYS A 53 -22.74 15.10 -3.06
N THR A 54 -23.49 14.08 -2.66
CA THR A 54 -22.93 12.92 -1.94
C THR A 54 -21.86 12.20 -2.76
N LYS A 55 -22.10 12.02 -4.07
CA LYS A 55 -21.12 11.41 -4.97
C LYS A 55 -19.82 12.22 -5.05
N ILE A 56 -19.91 13.55 -5.16
CA ILE A 56 -18.74 14.43 -5.23
C ILE A 56 -17.98 14.42 -3.90
N ILE A 57 -18.69 14.48 -2.76
CA ILE A 57 -18.09 14.44 -1.42
C ILE A 57 -17.36 13.10 -1.20
N ASN A 58 -17.94 11.99 -1.62
CA ASN A 58 -17.30 10.68 -1.55
C ASN A 58 -16.03 10.62 -2.39
N GLY A 59 -16.04 11.19 -3.61
CA GLY A 59 -14.83 11.29 -4.44
C GLY A 59 -13.73 12.11 -3.78
N ILE A 60 -14.07 13.26 -3.18
CA ILE A 60 -13.11 14.07 -2.41
C ILE A 60 -12.52 13.26 -1.24
N LYS A 61 -13.35 12.51 -0.54
CA LYS A 61 -12.91 11.67 0.57
C LYS A 61 -11.96 10.57 0.11
N GLU A 62 -12.30 9.85 -0.97
CA GLU A 62 -11.46 8.78 -1.55
C GLU A 62 -10.08 9.30 -1.98
N ASP A 63 -10.04 10.44 -2.68
CA ASP A 63 -8.80 11.09 -3.11
C ASP A 63 -7.97 11.57 -1.90
N SER A 64 -8.62 12.09 -0.86
CA SER A 64 -7.96 12.51 0.39
C SER A 64 -7.37 11.32 1.13
N ASP A 65 -8.11 10.22 1.27
CA ASP A 65 -7.63 8.97 1.87
C ASP A 65 -6.43 8.39 1.10
N TRP A 66 -6.44 8.50 -0.23
CA TRP A 66 -5.32 8.10 -1.07
C TRP A 66 -4.07 8.96 -0.81
N LEU A 67 -4.23 10.28 -0.71
CA LEU A 67 -3.13 11.22 -0.42
C LEU A 67 -2.49 10.94 0.94
N VAL A 68 -3.29 10.68 1.96
CA VAL A 68 -2.77 10.32 3.30
C VAL A 68 -1.88 9.09 3.21
N ARG A 69 -2.32 8.03 2.52
CA ARG A 69 -1.52 6.81 2.33
C ARG A 69 -0.22 7.07 1.58
N MET A 70 -0.28 7.87 0.52
CA MET A 70 0.90 8.21 -0.27
C MET A 70 1.96 8.92 0.58
N VAL A 71 1.54 9.85 1.44
CA VAL A 71 2.43 10.55 2.38
C VAL A 71 3.01 9.58 3.41
N GLU A 72 2.21 8.70 4.00
CA GLU A 72 2.67 7.69 4.95
C GLU A 72 3.72 6.76 4.34
N ASN A 73 3.49 6.30 3.10
CA ASN A 73 4.44 5.47 2.35
C ASN A 73 5.74 6.22 2.09
N LEU A 74 5.67 7.49 1.68
CA LEU A 74 6.84 8.33 1.43
C LEU A 74 7.67 8.55 2.70
N LEU A 75 7.01 8.82 3.82
CA LEU A 75 7.66 8.95 5.13
C LEU A 75 8.33 7.63 5.55
N SER A 76 7.74 6.49 5.27
CA SER A 76 8.32 5.18 5.54
C SER A 76 9.60 4.96 4.73
N ILE A 77 9.59 5.30 3.42
CA ILE A 77 10.78 5.22 2.56
C ILE A 77 11.89 6.13 3.06
N THR A 78 11.59 7.38 3.42
CA THR A 78 12.61 8.33 3.89
C THR A 78 13.23 7.91 5.23
N ARG A 79 12.47 7.29 6.11
CA ARG A 79 12.97 6.74 7.38
C ARG A 79 13.91 5.56 7.15
N ILE A 80 13.60 4.67 6.20
CA ILE A 80 14.45 3.52 5.84
C ILE A 80 15.77 4.01 5.24
N ASP A 81 15.72 4.96 4.31
CA ASP A 81 16.91 5.52 3.62
C ASP A 81 17.86 6.27 4.56
N SER A 82 17.32 6.91 5.59
CA SER A 82 18.11 7.63 6.60
C SER A 82 18.78 6.72 7.65
N GLY A 83 18.54 5.40 7.58
CA GLY A 83 19.02 4.45 8.59
C GLY A 83 18.37 4.62 9.98
N GLN A 84 17.30 5.42 10.06
CA GLN A 84 16.60 5.71 11.32
C GLN A 84 15.61 4.61 11.72
N VAL A 85 15.28 3.70 10.82
CA VAL A 85 14.42 2.56 11.14
C VAL A 85 15.24 1.51 11.88
N LYS A 86 15.09 1.49 13.18
CA LYS A 86 15.60 0.43 14.02
C LYS A 86 14.61 -0.73 13.97
N ILE A 87 14.89 -1.75 13.16
CA ILE A 87 14.03 -2.95 13.10
C ILE A 87 14.11 -3.65 14.46
N ILE A 88 12.99 -3.72 15.16
CA ILE A 88 12.88 -4.38 16.46
C ILE A 88 12.20 -5.72 16.27
N LYS A 89 13.00 -6.79 16.21
CA LYS A 89 12.49 -8.16 16.08
C LYS A 89 12.07 -8.68 17.46
N THR A 90 10.77 -8.90 17.63
CA THR A 90 10.19 -9.59 18.78
C THR A 90 9.53 -10.90 18.33
N PRO A 91 9.54 -11.95 19.14
CA PRO A 91 8.78 -13.16 18.84
C PRO A 91 7.30 -12.80 18.65
N MET A 92 6.74 -13.15 17.49
CA MET A 92 5.34 -12.90 17.15
C MET A 92 4.69 -14.22 16.70
N ILE A 93 3.50 -14.49 17.19
CA ILE A 93 2.68 -15.61 16.73
C ILE A 93 2.12 -15.23 15.34
N LEU A 94 2.32 -16.13 14.38
CA LEU A 94 1.93 -15.90 12.99
C LEU A 94 0.43 -15.59 12.84
N ASP A 95 -0.41 -16.39 13.52
CA ASP A 95 -1.87 -16.26 13.44
C ASP A 95 -2.34 -14.87 13.93
N GLU A 96 -1.77 -14.37 15.03
CA GLU A 96 -2.08 -13.04 15.56
C GLU A 96 -1.71 -11.93 14.55
N LEU A 97 -0.58 -12.06 13.86
CA LEU A 97 -0.19 -11.13 12.81
C LEU A 97 -1.20 -11.15 11.66
N ILE A 98 -1.57 -12.35 11.18
CA ILE A 98 -2.50 -12.48 10.06
C ILE A 98 -3.89 -11.98 10.43
N ASP A 99 -4.38 -12.26 11.63
CA ASP A 99 -5.65 -11.72 12.12
C ASP A 99 -5.66 -10.20 12.12
N SER A 100 -4.58 -9.56 12.59
CA SER A 100 -4.43 -8.11 12.56
C SER A 100 -4.43 -7.56 11.13
N VAL A 101 -3.68 -8.19 10.22
CA VAL A 101 -3.65 -7.86 8.79
C VAL A 101 -5.06 -7.91 8.18
N ILE A 102 -5.76 -9.03 8.38
CA ILE A 102 -7.09 -9.24 7.80
C ILE A 102 -8.11 -8.28 8.39
N LEU A 103 -8.04 -8.00 9.69
CA LEU A 103 -8.91 -7.02 10.33
C LEU A 103 -8.74 -5.61 9.72
N LYS A 104 -7.49 -5.17 9.54
CA LYS A 104 -7.18 -3.88 8.92
C LYS A 104 -7.62 -3.84 7.45
N PHE A 105 -7.35 -4.89 6.71
CA PHE A 105 -7.74 -5.00 5.31
C PHE A 105 -9.25 -4.98 5.13
N LYS A 106 -10.00 -5.78 5.89
CA LYS A 106 -11.48 -5.84 5.84
C LYS A 106 -12.15 -4.54 6.25
N LYS A 107 -11.56 -3.77 7.15
CA LYS A 107 -12.09 -2.45 7.53
C LYS A 107 -12.18 -1.51 6.32
N ARG A 108 -11.26 -1.64 5.37
CA ARG A 108 -11.19 -0.80 4.17
C ARG A 108 -11.90 -1.44 2.97
N TYR A 109 -11.79 -2.76 2.83
CA TYR A 109 -12.37 -3.54 1.74
C TYR A 109 -13.32 -4.62 2.27
N PRO A 110 -14.48 -4.24 2.85
CA PRO A 110 -15.38 -5.17 3.55
C PRO A 110 -15.97 -6.25 2.65
N SER A 111 -16.12 -5.98 1.35
CA SER A 111 -16.65 -6.93 0.37
C SER A 111 -15.59 -7.84 -0.26
N GLN A 112 -14.30 -7.50 -0.10
CA GLN A 112 -13.23 -8.29 -0.69
C GLN A 112 -12.90 -9.50 0.18
N LYS A 113 -12.96 -10.69 -0.41
CA LYS A 113 -12.58 -11.94 0.26
C LYS A 113 -11.10 -12.21 0.02
N VAL A 114 -10.39 -12.62 1.07
CA VAL A 114 -9.04 -13.14 1.01
C VAL A 114 -9.08 -14.59 1.47
N MET A 115 -8.60 -15.51 0.65
CA MET A 115 -8.40 -16.90 1.02
C MET A 115 -7.11 -17.00 1.82
N LEU A 116 -7.18 -17.66 2.99
CA LEU A 116 -6.03 -17.85 3.88
C LEU A 116 -5.59 -19.31 3.83
N GLU A 117 -4.30 -19.52 3.60
CA GLU A 117 -3.64 -20.81 3.69
C GLU A 117 -2.48 -20.67 4.69
N LEU A 118 -2.71 -21.13 5.92
CA LEU A 118 -1.77 -21.01 7.04
C LEU A 118 -1.28 -22.40 7.45
N PRO A 119 -0.11 -22.51 8.12
CA PRO A 119 0.33 -23.76 8.73
C PRO A 119 -0.67 -24.23 9.81
N ASP A 120 -0.88 -25.53 9.94
CA ASP A 120 -1.71 -26.11 11.00
C ASP A 120 -1.07 -25.97 12.38
N GLU A 121 0.24 -25.78 12.45
CA GLU A 121 1.00 -25.66 13.70
C GLU A 121 1.18 -24.19 14.08
N VAL A 122 1.20 -23.91 15.38
CA VAL A 122 1.52 -22.58 15.90
C VAL A 122 2.96 -22.21 15.55
N VAL A 123 3.14 -21.21 14.72
CA VAL A 123 4.46 -20.73 14.28
C VAL A 123 4.78 -19.40 14.96
N MET A 124 5.93 -19.34 15.63
CA MET A 124 6.45 -18.13 16.25
C MET A 124 7.68 -17.65 15.48
N ILE A 125 7.65 -16.39 15.05
CA ILE A 125 8.69 -15.82 14.18
C ILE A 125 9.20 -14.52 14.79
N PRO A 126 10.54 -14.36 14.95
CA PRO A 126 11.13 -13.09 15.37
C PRO A 126 11.02 -12.06 14.23
N MET A 127 10.13 -11.07 14.37
CA MET A 127 9.91 -10.04 13.36
C MET A 127 9.51 -8.71 13.97
N ASP A 128 9.61 -7.65 13.18
CA ASP A 128 8.95 -6.38 13.48
C ASP A 128 7.51 -6.48 12.92
N ALA A 129 6.57 -6.82 13.79
CA ALA A 129 5.19 -7.09 13.41
C ALA A 129 4.52 -5.91 12.69
N ILE A 130 4.84 -4.67 13.12
CA ILE A 130 4.25 -3.45 12.53
C ILE A 130 4.70 -3.30 11.09
N LEU A 131 5.98 -3.49 10.80
CA LEU A 131 6.53 -3.37 9.45
C LEU A 131 6.03 -4.49 8.54
N ILE A 132 6.02 -5.73 9.02
CA ILE A 132 5.54 -6.88 8.22
C ILE A 132 4.05 -6.75 7.94
N GLU A 133 3.24 -6.38 8.93
CA GLU A 133 1.82 -6.10 8.74
C GLU A 133 1.59 -5.04 7.66
N GLN A 134 2.33 -3.93 7.70
CA GLN A 134 2.24 -2.87 6.70
C GLN A 134 2.58 -3.37 5.29
N VAL A 135 3.63 -4.20 5.16
CA VAL A 135 4.01 -4.79 3.87
C VAL A 135 2.88 -5.67 3.32
N ILE A 136 2.32 -6.57 4.13
CA ILE A 136 1.27 -7.49 3.68
C ILE A 136 0.01 -6.71 3.29
N VAL A 137 -0.42 -5.75 4.11
CA VAL A 137 -1.59 -4.90 3.81
C VAL A 137 -1.38 -4.14 2.51
N ASN A 138 -0.21 -3.53 2.30
CA ASN A 138 0.09 -2.78 1.07
C ASN A 138 0.02 -3.68 -0.18
N ILE A 139 0.51 -4.92 -0.11
CA ILE A 139 0.46 -5.84 -1.26
C ILE A 139 -0.99 -6.28 -1.53
N LEU A 140 -1.77 -6.58 -0.49
CA LEU A 140 -3.20 -6.93 -0.63
C LEU A 140 -4.00 -5.75 -1.24
N GLU A 141 -3.74 -4.53 -0.79
CA GLU A 141 -4.37 -3.32 -1.34
C GLU A 141 -3.98 -3.10 -2.80
N ASN A 142 -2.72 -3.31 -3.16
CA ASN A 142 -2.25 -3.22 -4.55
C ASN A 142 -2.99 -4.21 -5.46
N ALA A 143 -3.19 -5.44 -5.01
CA ALA A 143 -3.98 -6.42 -5.76
C ALA A 143 -5.42 -5.92 -6.00
N VAL A 144 -6.10 -5.40 -4.97
CA VAL A 144 -7.47 -4.87 -5.13
C VAL A 144 -7.53 -3.67 -6.07
N GLN A 145 -6.53 -2.79 -6.03
CA GLN A 145 -6.53 -1.55 -6.81
C GLN A 145 -6.12 -1.75 -8.27
N HIS A 146 -5.22 -2.70 -8.54
CA HIS A 146 -4.56 -2.82 -9.85
C HIS A 146 -4.86 -4.13 -10.58
N ALA A 147 -5.25 -5.20 -9.90
CA ALA A 147 -5.56 -6.49 -10.53
C ALA A 147 -6.97 -6.47 -11.15
N GLN A 148 -7.12 -5.79 -12.28
CA GLN A 148 -8.41 -5.71 -12.97
C GLN A 148 -8.95 -7.10 -13.33
N GLY A 149 -10.24 -7.32 -13.08
CA GLY A 149 -10.89 -8.60 -13.33
C GLY A 149 -10.58 -9.67 -12.27
N MET A 150 -9.88 -9.33 -11.20
CA MET A 150 -9.59 -10.25 -10.09
C MET A 150 -10.87 -10.81 -9.47
N THR A 151 -10.93 -12.13 -9.33
CA THR A 151 -12.01 -12.86 -8.64
C THR A 151 -11.51 -13.64 -7.43
N ALA A 152 -10.20 -13.85 -7.32
CA ALA A 152 -9.56 -14.56 -6.22
C ALA A 152 -8.32 -13.82 -5.74
N LEU A 153 -8.19 -13.70 -4.41
CA LEU A 153 -7.04 -13.14 -3.72
C LEU A 153 -6.68 -14.10 -2.58
N THR A 154 -5.45 -14.61 -2.58
CA THR A 154 -4.98 -15.60 -1.62
C THR A 154 -3.77 -15.05 -0.87
N LEU A 155 -3.75 -15.24 0.44
CA LEU A 155 -2.59 -15.06 1.30
C LEU A 155 -2.20 -16.43 1.85
N ARG A 156 -1.06 -16.96 1.38
CA ARG A 156 -0.47 -18.21 1.85
C ARG A 156 0.75 -17.89 2.71
N VAL A 157 0.86 -18.57 3.84
CA VAL A 157 2.06 -18.51 4.68
C VAL A 157 2.54 -19.91 4.98
N PHE A 158 3.82 -20.16 4.79
CA PHE A 158 4.46 -21.42 5.08
C PHE A 158 5.91 -21.22 5.53
N THR A 159 6.47 -22.24 6.17
CA THR A 159 7.86 -22.23 6.61
C THR A 159 8.74 -23.03 5.66
N LEU A 160 9.92 -22.51 5.35
CA LEU A 160 10.95 -23.17 4.58
C LEU A 160 12.30 -23.05 5.30
N GLY A 161 12.74 -24.13 5.95
CA GLY A 161 13.89 -24.10 6.83
C GLY A 161 13.68 -23.15 8.00
N ASN A 162 14.53 -22.11 8.12
CA ASN A 162 14.43 -21.08 9.16
C ASN A 162 13.75 -19.78 8.68
N LYS A 163 13.01 -19.83 7.58
CA LYS A 163 12.32 -18.66 7.00
C LYS A 163 10.82 -18.89 6.99
N ALA A 164 10.05 -17.85 7.25
CA ALA A 164 8.65 -17.78 6.90
C ALA A 164 8.49 -17.10 5.54
N ILE A 165 7.67 -17.70 4.68
CA ILE A 165 7.36 -17.22 3.35
C ILE A 165 5.91 -16.74 3.37
N PHE A 166 5.72 -15.49 3.00
CA PHE A 166 4.40 -14.88 2.78
C PHE A 166 4.20 -14.74 1.28
N GLU A 167 3.23 -15.43 0.74
CA GLU A 167 2.88 -15.42 -0.67
C GLU A 167 1.49 -14.81 -0.83
N ILE A 168 1.40 -13.77 -1.63
CA ILE A 168 0.13 -13.13 -1.97
C ILE A 168 -0.07 -13.32 -3.47
N ALA A 169 -1.19 -13.93 -3.84
CA ALA A 169 -1.52 -14.23 -5.22
C ALA A 169 -2.91 -13.70 -5.56
N ASP A 170 -2.99 -13.01 -6.68
CA ASP A 170 -4.24 -12.61 -7.35
C ASP A 170 -4.35 -13.30 -8.71
N ASN A 171 -5.57 -13.36 -9.24
CA ASN A 171 -5.85 -13.88 -10.58
C ASN A 171 -6.31 -12.78 -11.56
N GLY A 172 -5.87 -11.56 -11.34
CA GLY A 172 -6.21 -10.42 -12.19
C GLY A 172 -5.40 -10.34 -13.48
N CYS A 173 -5.37 -9.17 -14.10
CA CYS A 173 -4.74 -8.93 -15.40
C CYS A 173 -3.21 -9.02 -15.41
N GLY A 174 -2.56 -9.15 -14.23
CA GLY A 174 -1.10 -9.11 -14.11
C GLY A 174 -0.50 -7.72 -14.31
N ILE A 175 0.82 -7.67 -14.36
CA ILE A 175 1.60 -6.42 -14.56
C ILE A 175 2.01 -6.33 -16.02
N ASP A 176 1.81 -5.17 -16.67
CA ASP A 176 2.26 -4.95 -18.06
C ASP A 176 3.78 -5.17 -18.14
N PRO A 177 4.28 -5.98 -19.11
CA PRO A 177 5.71 -6.27 -19.27
C PRO A 177 6.60 -5.03 -19.47
N LYS A 178 6.02 -3.86 -19.65
CA LYS A 178 6.76 -2.59 -19.75
C LYS A 178 7.21 -2.03 -18.40
N TYR A 179 6.66 -2.54 -17.31
CA TYR A 179 7.00 -2.21 -15.91
C TYR A 179 7.70 -3.41 -15.28
#